data_810206be3dd4a5b1ee7d92cc464c2d23
#
_entry.id   810206be3dd4a5b1ee7d92cc464c2d23
#
_cell.length_a   1.000
_cell.length_b   1.000
_cell.length_c   1.000
_cell.angle_alpha   90.00
_cell.angle_beta   90.00
_cell.angle_gamma   90.00
#
_symmetry.space_group_name_H-M   'P 1'
#
loop_
_entity.id
_entity.type
_entity.pdbx_description
1 polymer ?
#
loop_
_entity_poly.entity_id
_entity_poly.type
_entity_poly.pdbx_seq_one_letter_code
_entity_poly.pdbx_strand_id
1 'polypeptide(L)'
;ACAMPYTYGSNDGNSTSDIENSKLVVMFGNNPAETRMSGGGITWYLEQARERSNARMIVIVPRYTDTAAGREDEWIPIRPGTDAALVAGIAWVLINEDLVDQPFLDKYCVGYDEKTLPAGAPANGHYKAYILGEGDDGIAKTPQWASRITGIPTDRIIKLAREIGMSKPAYICQGWGPQRQANGELTARAIAMLPILTGNVGINGGNSGARESTYTITIERLPVLENPVKTAISCFTWTDAIARGPEMTASRDGVRGKEKLDVPIKFIWNYAGNTITNQHSDINKT
;
A
#
# COMPACT_ATOMS: atom_id res chain seq x y z
N ALA A 1 1.08 0.73 7.06
CA ALA A 1 2.16 0.73 8.03
C ALA A 1 2.95 -0.58 8.05
N CYS A 2 2.32 -1.76 8.06
CA CYS A 2 3.07 -3.03 8.13
C CYS A 2 3.70 -3.42 6.78
N ALA A 3 2.96 -3.28 5.69
CA ALA A 3 3.36 -3.74 4.36
C ALA A 3 4.69 -3.15 3.87
N MET A 4 4.86 -1.84 3.99
CA MET A 4 6.05 -1.14 3.48
C MET A 4 7.34 -1.52 4.22
N PRO A 5 7.36 -1.59 5.58
CA PRO A 5 8.53 -2.10 6.31
C PRO A 5 8.93 -3.53 5.94
N TYR A 6 7.97 -4.41 5.63
CA TYR A 6 8.28 -5.75 5.14
C TYR A 6 8.85 -5.77 3.71
N THR A 7 8.60 -4.73 2.93
CA THR A 7 9.10 -4.62 1.56
C THR A 7 10.43 -3.86 1.48
N TYR A 8 10.55 -2.75 2.22
CA TYR A 8 11.67 -1.81 2.12
C TYR A 8 12.46 -1.62 3.42
N GLY A 9 12.03 -2.20 4.54
CA GLY A 9 12.59 -1.92 5.86
C GLY A 9 12.06 -0.64 6.51
N SER A 10 11.41 0.23 5.75
CA SER A 10 10.86 1.50 6.22
C SER A 10 9.51 1.83 5.55
N ASN A 11 8.89 2.92 5.98
CA ASN A 11 7.63 3.42 5.40
C ASN A 11 7.85 4.73 4.63
N ASP A 12 8.99 4.87 4.00
CA ASP A 12 9.38 6.08 3.29
C ASP A 12 8.84 6.12 1.86
N GLY A 13 8.61 7.34 1.38
CA GLY A 13 8.20 7.65 0.03
C GLY A 13 8.66 9.05 -0.35
N ASN A 14 8.61 9.37 -1.63
CA ASN A 14 8.93 10.70 -2.13
C ASN A 14 7.87 11.72 -1.70
N SER A 15 8.26 12.96 -1.52
CA SER A 15 7.34 14.05 -1.20
C SER A 15 6.38 14.33 -2.36
N THR A 16 5.22 14.89 -2.07
CA THR A 16 4.25 15.30 -3.10
C THR A 16 4.85 16.37 -4.03
N SER A 17 5.73 17.23 -3.54
CA SER A 17 6.42 18.23 -4.37
C SER A 17 7.35 17.61 -5.40
N ASP A 18 7.85 16.40 -5.17
CA ASP A 18 8.73 15.70 -6.12
C ASP A 18 8.01 15.26 -7.42
N ILE A 19 6.69 15.33 -7.43
CA ILE A 19 5.86 15.13 -8.64
C ILE A 19 6.25 16.14 -9.74
N GLU A 20 6.87 17.26 -9.41
CA GLU A 20 7.40 18.20 -10.40
C GLU A 20 8.47 17.57 -11.34
N ASN A 21 9.07 16.46 -10.92
CA ASN A 21 10.03 15.68 -11.70
C ASN A 21 9.39 14.47 -12.42
N SER A 22 8.10 14.23 -12.25
CA SER A 22 7.40 13.06 -12.78
C SER A 22 6.89 13.28 -14.20
N LYS A 23 6.74 12.19 -14.96
CA LYS A 23 6.04 12.15 -16.25
C LYS A 23 4.63 11.57 -16.11
N LEU A 24 4.44 10.72 -15.12
CA LEU A 24 3.18 10.04 -14.85
C LEU A 24 2.94 10.00 -13.35
N VAL A 25 1.69 10.22 -12.94
CA VAL A 25 1.22 10.04 -11.57
C VAL A 25 0.11 8.99 -11.59
N VAL A 26 0.24 7.93 -10.81
CA VAL A 26 -0.77 6.87 -10.67
C VAL A 26 -1.17 6.73 -9.21
N MET A 27 -2.46 6.93 -8.92
CA MET A 27 -2.99 6.92 -7.57
C MET A 27 -3.96 5.75 -7.36
N PHE A 28 -3.62 4.85 -6.44
CA PHE A 28 -4.49 3.74 -6.03
C PHE A 28 -5.24 4.07 -4.75
N GLY A 29 -6.56 4.16 -4.80
CA GLY A 29 -7.41 4.37 -3.63
C GLY A 29 -6.96 5.57 -2.78
N ASN A 30 -6.43 6.61 -3.43
CA ASN A 30 -5.88 7.80 -2.79
C ASN A 30 -6.76 9.01 -3.07
N ASN A 31 -7.18 9.70 -2.01
CA ASN A 31 -8.09 10.84 -2.11
C ASN A 31 -7.69 11.97 -1.14
N PRO A 32 -6.54 12.62 -1.36
CA PRO A 32 -6.04 13.68 -0.48
C PRO A 32 -6.95 14.90 -0.42
N ALA A 33 -7.71 15.22 -1.47
CA ALA A 33 -8.62 16.38 -1.49
C ALA A 33 -9.75 16.25 -0.46
N GLU A 34 -10.22 15.03 -0.22
CA GLU A 34 -11.30 14.75 0.74
C GLU A 34 -10.75 14.39 2.12
N THR A 35 -9.75 13.50 2.19
CA THR A 35 -9.26 12.97 3.47
C THR A 35 -8.40 13.94 4.24
N ARG A 36 -7.65 14.77 3.59
CA ARG A 36 -6.80 15.83 4.15
C ARG A 36 -5.88 15.39 5.28
N MET A 37 -5.42 14.15 5.23
CA MET A 37 -4.69 13.49 6.32
C MET A 37 -3.36 14.16 6.69
N SER A 38 -2.85 15.02 5.84
CA SER A 38 -1.55 15.68 6.05
C SER A 38 -1.70 17.19 6.18
N GLY A 39 -2.71 17.64 6.92
CA GLY A 39 -2.91 19.05 7.23
C GLY A 39 -3.61 19.86 6.12
N GLY A 40 -4.18 19.21 5.12
CA GLY A 40 -5.03 19.85 4.10
C GLY A 40 -4.31 20.48 2.92
N GLY A 41 -3.00 20.68 2.98
CA GLY A 41 -2.22 21.30 1.90
C GLY A 41 -1.82 20.37 0.76
N ILE A 42 -1.97 19.04 0.92
CA ILE A 42 -1.47 18.04 -0.04
C ILE A 42 -2.03 18.25 -1.44
N THR A 43 -3.31 18.51 -1.57
CA THR A 43 -3.94 18.69 -2.88
C THR A 43 -3.34 19.90 -3.61
N TRP A 44 -3.10 20.99 -2.88
CA TRP A 44 -2.47 22.17 -3.46
C TRP A 44 -1.03 21.87 -3.92
N TYR A 45 -0.23 21.19 -3.10
CA TYR A 45 1.13 20.79 -3.49
C TYR A 45 1.13 19.83 -4.69
N LEU A 46 0.20 18.90 -4.74
CA LEU A 46 0.00 17.98 -5.85
C LEU A 46 -0.25 18.75 -7.15
N GLU A 47 -1.22 19.65 -7.15
CA GLU A 47 -1.57 20.44 -8.33
C GLU A 47 -0.43 21.37 -8.76
N GLN A 48 0.21 22.04 -7.83
CA GLN A 48 1.37 22.88 -8.15
C GLN A 48 2.54 22.09 -8.76
N ALA A 49 2.83 20.89 -8.25
CA ALA A 49 3.88 20.04 -8.79
C ALA A 49 3.51 19.50 -10.18
N ARG A 50 2.25 19.11 -10.38
CA ARG A 50 1.74 18.67 -11.69
C ARG A 50 1.76 19.79 -12.74
N GLU A 51 1.36 20.99 -12.35
CA GLU A 51 1.41 22.15 -13.24
C GLU A 51 2.81 22.43 -13.76
N ARG A 52 3.83 22.24 -12.90
CA ARG A 52 5.25 22.39 -13.29
C ARG A 52 5.76 21.27 -14.17
N SER A 53 5.39 20.03 -13.89
CA SER A 53 5.86 18.85 -14.63
C SER A 53 5.03 18.54 -15.87
N ASN A 54 3.81 19.04 -15.94
CA ASN A 54 2.80 18.61 -16.90
C ASN A 54 2.59 17.07 -16.89
N ALA A 55 2.77 16.44 -15.72
CA ALA A 55 2.65 15.00 -15.55
C ALA A 55 1.19 14.57 -15.73
N ARG A 56 0.97 13.55 -16.53
CA ARG A 56 -0.32 12.89 -16.68
C ARG A 56 -0.73 12.22 -15.36
N MET A 57 -1.99 12.35 -14.94
CA MET A 57 -2.51 11.76 -13.71
C MET A 57 -3.63 10.75 -13.96
N ILE A 58 -3.44 9.54 -13.47
CA ILE A 58 -4.41 8.45 -13.50
C ILE A 58 -4.87 8.14 -12.08
N VAL A 59 -6.17 8.18 -11.83
CA VAL A 59 -6.77 7.92 -10.51
C VAL A 59 -7.58 6.63 -10.57
N ILE A 60 -7.19 5.64 -9.78
CA ILE A 60 -7.80 4.31 -9.72
C ILE A 60 -8.56 4.22 -8.40
N VAL A 61 -9.87 4.44 -8.44
CA VAL A 61 -10.76 4.46 -7.27
C VAL A 61 -12.16 3.99 -7.64
N PRO A 62 -12.93 3.38 -6.71
CA PRO A 62 -14.26 2.86 -7.01
C PRO A 62 -15.28 3.94 -7.39
N ARG A 63 -15.18 5.13 -6.84
CA ARG A 63 -16.05 6.27 -7.11
C ARG A 63 -15.25 7.46 -7.62
N TYR A 64 -15.91 8.34 -8.34
CA TYR A 64 -15.33 9.61 -8.78
C TYR A 64 -15.20 10.55 -7.57
N THR A 65 -13.98 10.78 -7.13
CA THR A 65 -13.66 11.50 -5.88
C THR A 65 -13.28 12.94 -6.13
N ASP A 66 -13.25 13.77 -5.07
CA ASP A 66 -12.79 15.15 -5.16
C ASP A 66 -11.34 15.29 -5.64
N THR A 67 -10.51 14.28 -5.41
CA THR A 67 -9.14 14.26 -5.95
C THR A 67 -9.12 14.02 -7.45
N ALA A 68 -10.02 13.19 -7.96
CA ALA A 68 -10.17 12.98 -9.40
C ALA A 68 -10.87 14.17 -10.06
N ALA A 69 -11.96 14.66 -9.49
CA ALA A 69 -12.89 15.60 -10.10
C ALA A 69 -12.23 16.83 -10.74
N GLY A 70 -12.11 16.82 -12.06
CA GLY A 70 -11.57 17.90 -12.88
C GLY A 70 -10.04 18.09 -12.78
N ARG A 71 -9.33 17.11 -12.20
CA ARG A 71 -7.86 17.14 -12.05
C ARG A 71 -7.18 15.99 -12.75
N GLU A 72 -7.87 14.86 -12.88
CA GLU A 72 -7.34 13.68 -13.53
C GLU A 72 -7.33 13.81 -15.06
N ASP A 73 -6.38 13.14 -15.69
CA ASP A 73 -6.40 12.87 -17.12
C ASP A 73 -7.16 11.58 -17.41
N GLU A 74 -7.23 10.69 -16.43
CA GLU A 74 -7.97 9.45 -16.56
C GLU A 74 -8.45 8.94 -15.20
N TRP A 75 -9.74 8.63 -15.07
CA TRP A 75 -10.31 7.90 -13.95
C TRP A 75 -10.58 6.46 -14.34
N ILE A 76 -10.13 5.53 -13.54
CA ILE A 76 -10.34 4.09 -13.71
C ILE A 76 -11.17 3.58 -12.54
N PRO A 77 -12.47 3.34 -12.71
CA PRO A 77 -13.30 2.70 -11.70
C PRO A 77 -12.86 1.24 -11.51
N ILE A 78 -12.74 0.82 -10.25
CA ILE A 78 -12.32 -0.53 -9.90
C ILE A 78 -13.28 -1.11 -8.86
N ARG A 79 -13.54 -2.42 -8.90
CA ARG A 79 -14.26 -3.09 -7.82
C ARG A 79 -13.43 -3.00 -6.53
N PRO A 80 -14.04 -2.58 -5.39
CA PRO A 80 -13.33 -2.48 -4.12
C PRO A 80 -12.65 -3.81 -3.74
N GLY A 81 -11.41 -3.71 -3.25
CA GLY A 81 -10.68 -4.89 -2.79
C GLY A 81 -9.98 -5.70 -3.88
N THR A 82 -9.92 -5.22 -5.11
CA THR A 82 -9.34 -5.96 -6.23
C THR A 82 -8.08 -5.33 -6.82
N ASP A 83 -7.51 -4.34 -6.16
CA ASP A 83 -6.31 -3.63 -6.62
C ASP A 83 -5.11 -4.57 -6.83
N ALA A 84 -4.95 -5.58 -5.97
CA ALA A 84 -3.89 -6.57 -6.12
C ALA A 84 -4.01 -7.39 -7.41
N ALA A 85 -5.24 -7.71 -7.85
CA ALA A 85 -5.47 -8.39 -9.11
C ALA A 85 -5.16 -7.48 -10.32
N LEU A 86 -5.50 -6.19 -10.22
CA LEU A 86 -5.10 -5.22 -11.24
C LEU A 86 -3.58 -5.14 -11.37
N VAL A 87 -2.87 -5.02 -10.24
CA VAL A 87 -1.41 -4.97 -10.21
C VAL A 87 -0.81 -6.24 -10.83
N ALA A 88 -1.34 -7.41 -10.51
CA ALA A 88 -0.85 -8.66 -11.08
C ALA A 88 -1.04 -8.71 -12.61
N GLY A 89 -2.18 -8.24 -13.12
CA GLY A 89 -2.43 -8.13 -14.56
C GLY A 89 -1.50 -7.11 -15.25
N ILE A 90 -1.21 -5.99 -14.60
CA ILE A 90 -0.23 -5.01 -15.07
C ILE A 90 1.17 -5.65 -15.09
N ALA A 91 1.59 -6.31 -14.01
CA ALA A 91 2.88 -6.97 -13.91
C ALA A 91 3.07 -8.04 -14.98
N TRP A 92 2.00 -8.80 -15.32
CA TRP A 92 2.05 -9.76 -16.41
C TRP A 92 2.43 -9.11 -17.75
N VAL A 93 1.83 -7.96 -18.07
CA VAL A 93 2.16 -7.21 -19.30
C VAL A 93 3.60 -6.70 -19.24
N LEU A 94 3.99 -6.08 -18.11
CA LEU A 94 5.35 -5.55 -17.95
C LEU A 94 6.42 -6.63 -18.16
N ILE A 95 6.19 -7.84 -17.65
CA ILE A 95 7.12 -8.97 -17.78
C ILE A 95 7.14 -9.49 -19.23
N ASN A 96 5.98 -9.71 -19.85
CA ASN A 96 5.90 -10.29 -21.18
C ASN A 96 6.30 -9.33 -22.31
N GLU A 97 6.22 -8.03 -22.09
CA GLU A 97 6.60 -7.02 -23.08
C GLU A 97 7.99 -6.40 -22.78
N ASP A 98 8.75 -7.00 -21.85
CA ASP A 98 10.11 -6.55 -21.47
C ASP A 98 10.16 -5.09 -21.01
N LEU A 99 9.14 -4.66 -20.27
CA LEU A 99 8.99 -3.31 -19.74
C LEU A 99 9.46 -3.18 -18.28
N VAL A 100 10.11 -4.20 -17.74
CA VAL A 100 10.70 -4.20 -16.38
C VAL A 100 12.12 -3.61 -16.41
N ASP A 101 12.54 -2.98 -15.32
CA ASP A 101 13.93 -2.56 -15.12
C ASP A 101 14.76 -3.72 -14.55
N GLN A 102 15.16 -4.66 -15.41
CA GLN A 102 15.91 -5.85 -14.98
C GLN A 102 17.20 -5.53 -14.24
N PRO A 103 18.03 -4.51 -14.64
CA PRO A 103 19.21 -4.13 -13.87
C PRO A 103 18.90 -3.67 -12.44
N PHE A 104 17.80 -2.96 -12.24
CA PHE A 104 17.33 -2.56 -10.91
C PHE A 104 16.91 -3.80 -10.09
N LEU A 105 16.16 -4.70 -10.70
CA LEU A 105 15.68 -5.92 -10.05
C LEU A 105 16.83 -6.83 -9.65
N ASP A 106 17.80 -7.06 -10.53
CA ASP A 106 18.98 -7.89 -10.28
C ASP A 106 19.85 -7.34 -9.13
N LYS A 107 19.89 -6.02 -8.98
CA LYS A 107 20.76 -5.36 -7.99
C LYS A 107 20.11 -5.16 -6.63
N TYR A 108 18.82 -4.87 -6.57
CA TYR A 108 18.17 -4.37 -5.37
C TYR A 108 17.04 -5.26 -4.85
N CYS A 109 16.63 -6.27 -5.60
CA CYS A 109 15.47 -7.09 -5.23
C CYS A 109 15.87 -8.53 -4.86
N VAL A 110 15.11 -9.08 -3.93
CA VAL A 110 15.20 -10.49 -3.52
C VAL A 110 13.88 -11.17 -3.88
N GLY A 111 13.95 -12.32 -4.60
CA GLY A 111 12.80 -13.13 -4.93
C GLY A 111 11.96 -12.61 -6.10
N TYR A 112 12.54 -11.83 -7.02
CA TYR A 112 11.87 -11.44 -8.26
C TYR A 112 11.85 -12.59 -9.27
N ASP A 113 12.99 -13.21 -9.52
CA ASP A 113 13.19 -14.31 -10.45
C ASP A 113 14.18 -15.37 -9.90
N GLU A 114 14.58 -16.32 -10.72
CA GLU A 114 15.48 -17.41 -10.35
C GLU A 114 16.83 -16.91 -9.86
N LYS A 115 17.34 -15.79 -10.41
CA LYS A 115 18.65 -15.22 -10.05
C LYS A 115 18.63 -14.55 -8.68
N THR A 116 17.50 -13.97 -8.33
CA THR A 116 17.32 -13.20 -7.08
C THR A 116 16.69 -14.02 -5.98
N LEU A 117 16.39 -15.30 -6.24
CA LEU A 117 15.77 -16.21 -5.28
C LEU A 117 16.74 -16.61 -4.17
N PRO A 118 16.37 -16.52 -2.88
CA PRO A 118 17.24 -16.94 -1.79
C PRO A 118 17.54 -18.45 -1.82
N ALA A 119 18.74 -18.80 -1.38
CA ALA A 119 19.11 -20.21 -1.25
C ALA A 119 18.14 -20.97 -0.33
N GLY A 120 17.70 -22.14 -0.78
CA GLY A 120 16.75 -22.99 -0.05
C GLY A 120 15.27 -22.66 -0.26
N ALA A 121 14.94 -21.60 -1.00
CA ALA A 121 13.56 -21.33 -1.40
C ALA A 121 13.10 -22.35 -2.50
N PRO A 122 11.78 -22.62 -2.62
CA PRO A 122 11.26 -23.42 -3.71
C PRO A 122 11.64 -22.83 -5.08
N ALA A 123 11.96 -23.65 -6.06
CA ALA A 123 12.46 -23.20 -7.37
C ALA A 123 11.56 -22.17 -8.06
N ASN A 124 10.23 -22.32 -7.97
CA ASN A 124 9.25 -21.39 -8.51
C ASN A 124 8.68 -20.44 -7.46
N GLY A 125 9.34 -20.28 -6.31
CA GLY A 125 8.90 -19.43 -5.20
C GLY A 125 9.20 -17.94 -5.39
N HIS A 126 9.28 -17.46 -6.61
CA HIS A 126 9.60 -16.07 -6.94
C HIS A 126 8.43 -15.35 -7.63
N TYR A 127 8.46 -14.00 -7.58
CA TYR A 127 7.36 -13.18 -8.06
C TYR A 127 7.03 -13.39 -9.54
N LYS A 128 8.05 -13.51 -10.40
CA LYS A 128 7.88 -13.72 -11.84
C LYS A 128 7.13 -15.04 -12.14
N ALA A 129 7.50 -16.13 -11.45
CA ALA A 129 6.79 -17.40 -11.58
C ALA A 129 5.33 -17.30 -11.14
N TYR A 130 5.06 -16.63 -10.03
CA TYR A 130 3.69 -16.38 -9.58
C TYR A 130 2.85 -15.64 -10.63
N ILE A 131 3.41 -14.59 -11.23
CA ILE A 131 2.69 -13.79 -12.25
C ILE A 131 2.46 -14.58 -13.53
N LEU A 132 3.45 -15.35 -13.97
CA LEU A 132 3.36 -16.14 -15.20
C LEU A 132 2.53 -17.42 -15.07
N GLY A 133 2.14 -17.81 -13.85
CA GLY A 133 1.39 -19.05 -13.59
C GLY A 133 2.26 -20.28 -13.48
N GLU A 134 3.53 -20.09 -13.21
CA GLU A 134 4.52 -21.17 -12.98
C GLU A 134 4.70 -21.44 -11.47
N GLY A 135 4.06 -20.64 -10.60
CA GLY A 135 4.02 -20.82 -9.16
C GLY A 135 2.98 -21.85 -8.72
N ASP A 136 2.81 -22.00 -7.40
CA ASP A 136 2.00 -23.06 -6.76
C ASP A 136 0.53 -23.11 -7.21
N ASP A 137 -0.06 -21.98 -7.59
CA ASP A 137 -1.47 -21.93 -8.02
C ASP A 137 -1.68 -22.27 -9.51
N GLY A 138 -0.61 -22.35 -10.32
CA GLY A 138 -0.66 -22.67 -11.74
C GLY A 138 -1.48 -21.70 -12.59
N ILE A 139 -1.78 -20.49 -12.08
CA ILE A 139 -2.67 -19.53 -12.73
C ILE A 139 -1.88 -18.34 -13.24
N ALA A 140 -1.79 -18.14 -14.56
CA ALA A 140 -1.23 -16.93 -15.15
C ALA A 140 -2.12 -15.72 -14.86
N LYS A 141 -1.53 -14.65 -14.35
CA LYS A 141 -2.22 -13.41 -13.95
C LYS A 141 -2.43 -12.49 -15.15
N THR A 142 -2.97 -13.02 -16.23
CA THR A 142 -3.17 -12.26 -17.49
C THR A 142 -4.08 -11.04 -17.31
N PRO A 143 -4.03 -10.04 -18.22
CA PRO A 143 -5.00 -8.96 -18.23
C PRO A 143 -6.45 -9.40 -18.28
N GLN A 144 -6.75 -10.52 -18.97
CA GLN A 144 -8.09 -11.11 -19.03
C GLN A 144 -8.51 -11.69 -17.67
N TRP A 145 -7.58 -12.35 -16.95
CA TRP A 145 -7.82 -12.81 -15.59
C TRP A 145 -8.11 -11.62 -14.66
N ALA A 146 -7.28 -10.59 -14.69
CA ALA A 146 -7.45 -9.38 -13.90
C ALA A 146 -8.77 -8.65 -14.23
N SER A 147 -9.13 -8.55 -15.50
CA SER A 147 -10.37 -7.91 -15.97
C SER A 147 -11.63 -8.54 -15.36
N ARG A 148 -11.70 -9.87 -15.30
CA ARG A 148 -12.83 -10.59 -14.68
C ARG A 148 -13.00 -10.26 -13.19
N ILE A 149 -11.90 -10.05 -12.50
CA ILE A 149 -11.89 -9.75 -11.05
C ILE A 149 -12.19 -8.28 -10.81
N THR A 150 -11.49 -7.38 -11.49
CA THR A 150 -11.51 -5.95 -11.23
C THR A 150 -12.69 -5.22 -11.87
N GLY A 151 -13.24 -5.77 -12.94
CA GLY A 151 -14.24 -5.10 -13.78
C GLY A 151 -13.64 -4.10 -14.77
N ILE A 152 -12.31 -3.93 -14.80
CA ILE A 152 -11.64 -3.05 -15.75
C ILE A 152 -11.47 -3.78 -17.08
N PRO A 153 -11.78 -3.18 -18.24
CA PRO A 153 -11.58 -3.80 -19.55
C PRO A 153 -10.12 -4.22 -19.78
N THR A 154 -9.92 -5.35 -20.44
CA THR A 154 -8.60 -5.94 -20.71
C THR A 154 -7.64 -5.00 -21.43
N ASP A 155 -8.13 -4.33 -22.47
CA ASP A 155 -7.38 -3.36 -23.27
C ASP A 155 -6.93 -2.15 -22.44
N ARG A 156 -7.77 -1.73 -21.48
CA ARG A 156 -7.43 -0.64 -20.57
C ARG A 156 -6.33 -1.06 -19.58
N ILE A 157 -6.34 -2.31 -19.08
CA ILE A 157 -5.27 -2.85 -18.24
C ILE A 157 -3.95 -2.89 -19.03
N ILE A 158 -3.97 -3.36 -20.27
CA ILE A 158 -2.79 -3.41 -21.14
C ILE A 158 -2.25 -1.99 -21.41
N LYS A 159 -3.15 -1.04 -21.74
CA LYS A 159 -2.76 0.35 -21.96
C LYS A 159 -2.10 0.95 -20.71
N LEU A 160 -2.71 0.77 -19.53
CA LEU A 160 -2.18 1.25 -18.26
C LEU A 160 -0.80 0.65 -17.95
N ALA A 161 -0.64 -0.64 -18.18
CA ALA A 161 0.63 -1.33 -17.96
C ALA A 161 1.76 -0.77 -18.83
N ARG A 162 1.50 -0.58 -20.13
CA ARG A 162 2.46 0.03 -21.07
C ARG A 162 2.79 1.46 -20.69
N GLU A 163 1.79 2.23 -20.28
CA GLU A 163 1.97 3.62 -19.85
C GLU A 163 2.87 3.70 -18.61
N ILE A 164 2.65 2.82 -17.60
CA ILE A 164 3.51 2.71 -16.41
C ILE A 164 4.92 2.27 -16.80
N GLY A 165 5.06 1.25 -17.66
CA GLY A 165 6.37 0.70 -18.06
C GLY A 165 7.21 1.66 -18.90
N MET A 166 6.58 2.51 -19.69
CA MET A 166 7.25 3.47 -20.57
C MET A 166 7.47 4.85 -19.95
N SER A 167 6.80 5.15 -18.85
CA SER A 167 6.93 6.45 -18.17
C SER A 167 7.93 6.34 -17.03
N LYS A 168 9.08 6.99 -17.20
CA LYS A 168 10.09 7.08 -16.15
C LYS A 168 10.61 8.52 -16.08
N PRO A 169 10.52 9.21 -14.94
CA PRO A 169 9.96 8.77 -13.67
C PRO A 169 8.42 8.68 -13.64
N ALA A 170 7.90 7.67 -12.92
CA ALA A 170 6.48 7.52 -12.62
C ALA A 170 6.24 7.55 -11.10
N TYR A 171 5.42 8.48 -10.65
CA TYR A 171 5.02 8.61 -9.25
C TYR A 171 3.81 7.73 -8.98
N ILE A 172 4.06 6.54 -8.46
CA ILE A 172 3.00 5.58 -8.13
C ILE A 172 2.77 5.62 -6.63
N CYS A 173 1.56 5.96 -6.20
CA CYS A 173 1.21 6.02 -4.78
C CYS A 173 -0.13 5.33 -4.49
N GLN A 174 -0.34 5.03 -3.21
CA GLN A 174 -1.58 4.46 -2.72
C GLN A 174 -2.06 5.23 -1.49
N GLY A 175 -3.38 5.39 -1.38
CA GLY A 175 -4.00 5.88 -0.17
C GLY A 175 -4.21 4.77 0.87
N TRP A 176 -5.06 5.03 1.84
CA TRP A 176 -5.41 4.04 2.86
C TRP A 176 -6.61 3.17 2.48
N GLY A 177 -7.29 3.48 1.37
CA GLY A 177 -8.41 2.69 0.85
C GLY A 177 -8.03 1.23 0.60
N PRO A 178 -7.02 0.93 -0.23
CA PRO A 178 -6.64 -0.44 -0.59
C PRO A 178 -6.25 -1.30 0.61
N GLN A 179 -5.65 -0.73 1.65
CA GLN A 179 -5.16 -1.46 2.81
C GLN A 179 -6.19 -1.62 3.95
N ARG A 180 -7.32 -0.91 3.89
CA ARG A 180 -8.35 -0.93 4.96
C ARG A 180 -9.47 -1.94 4.71
N GLN A 181 -9.05 -3.16 4.44
CA GLN A 181 -9.93 -4.31 4.23
C GLN A 181 -9.20 -5.60 4.58
N ALA A 182 -9.89 -6.74 4.55
CA ALA A 182 -9.27 -8.02 4.79
C ALA A 182 -8.09 -8.24 3.83
N ASN A 183 -6.94 -8.66 4.37
CA ASN A 183 -5.68 -8.84 3.65
C ASN A 183 -5.16 -7.56 2.94
N GLY A 184 -5.53 -6.40 3.42
CA GLY A 184 -5.15 -5.12 2.81
C GLY A 184 -3.65 -4.84 2.84
N GLU A 185 -2.90 -5.43 3.77
CA GLU A 185 -1.44 -5.39 3.79
C GLU A 185 -0.82 -6.08 2.56
N LEU A 186 -1.42 -7.16 2.06
CA LEU A 186 -0.99 -7.82 0.83
C LEU A 186 -1.29 -6.95 -0.40
N THR A 187 -2.46 -6.30 -0.42
CA THR A 187 -2.80 -5.33 -1.46
C THR A 187 -1.81 -4.17 -1.49
N ALA A 188 -1.45 -3.63 -0.32
CA ALA A 188 -0.47 -2.55 -0.23
C ALA A 188 0.91 -2.98 -0.74
N ARG A 189 1.35 -4.20 -0.44
CA ARG A 189 2.59 -4.77 -0.99
C ARG A 189 2.51 -4.98 -2.50
N ALA A 190 1.38 -5.45 -3.00
CA ALA A 190 1.17 -5.63 -4.44
C ALA A 190 1.36 -4.30 -5.20
N ILE A 191 0.74 -3.21 -4.72
CA ILE A 191 0.88 -1.88 -5.36
C ILE A 191 2.35 -1.43 -5.37
N ALA A 192 3.10 -1.68 -4.29
CA ALA A 192 4.52 -1.36 -4.22
C ALA A 192 5.38 -2.12 -5.25
N MET A 193 4.90 -3.24 -5.80
CA MET A 193 5.62 -3.95 -6.85
C MET A 193 5.72 -3.16 -8.17
N LEU A 194 4.77 -2.28 -8.48
CA LEU A 194 4.80 -1.52 -9.74
C LEU A 194 6.03 -0.60 -9.85
N PRO A 195 6.32 0.29 -8.87
CA PRO A 195 7.52 1.09 -8.93
C PRO A 195 8.81 0.25 -8.82
N ILE A 196 8.77 -0.89 -8.13
CA ILE A 196 9.90 -1.84 -8.08
C ILE A 196 10.18 -2.41 -9.46
N LEU A 197 9.18 -2.97 -10.13
CA LEU A 197 9.32 -3.58 -11.45
C LEU A 197 9.87 -2.59 -12.49
N THR A 198 9.51 -1.33 -12.38
CA THR A 198 9.87 -0.28 -13.34
C THR A 198 11.05 0.59 -12.91
N GLY A 199 11.71 0.26 -11.78
CA GLY A 199 12.88 0.99 -11.28
C GLY A 199 12.58 2.45 -10.90
N ASN A 200 11.36 2.73 -10.42
CA ASN A 200 10.92 4.08 -10.01
C ASN A 200 11.13 4.35 -8.52
N VAL A 201 11.81 3.46 -7.80
CA VAL A 201 12.15 3.61 -6.38
C VAL A 201 13.49 4.30 -6.22
N GLY A 202 13.56 5.32 -5.35
CA GLY A 202 14.82 6.00 -5.01
C GLY A 202 15.31 6.98 -6.06
N ILE A 203 14.47 7.44 -6.97
CA ILE A 203 14.76 8.46 -7.97
C ILE A 203 13.82 9.66 -7.83
N ASN A 204 14.25 10.85 -8.24
CA ASN A 204 13.40 12.03 -8.28
C ASN A 204 12.24 11.82 -9.25
N GLY A 205 11.04 12.21 -8.85
CA GLY A 205 9.82 12.02 -9.62
C GLY A 205 9.25 10.59 -9.57
N GLY A 206 9.97 9.64 -8.94
CA GLY A 206 9.47 8.32 -8.62
C GLY A 206 8.82 8.26 -7.23
N ASN A 207 8.41 7.05 -6.82
CA ASN A 207 7.94 6.80 -5.45
C ASN A 207 8.07 5.31 -5.13
N SER A 208 7.99 4.96 -3.85
CA SER A 208 8.04 3.57 -3.37
C SER A 208 6.70 2.81 -3.48
N GLY A 209 5.65 3.42 -4.03
CA GLY A 209 4.29 2.88 -3.96
C GLY A 209 3.63 3.08 -2.60
N ALA A 210 4.29 3.76 -1.68
CA ALA A 210 3.72 4.21 -0.42
C ALA A 210 2.71 5.35 -0.65
N ARG A 211 2.04 5.76 0.42
CA ARG A 211 1.28 7.01 0.42
C ARG A 211 2.23 8.16 0.11
N GLU A 212 1.73 9.16 -0.59
CA GLU A 212 2.46 10.40 -0.79
C GLU A 212 2.98 10.93 0.56
N SER A 213 4.29 11.11 0.65
CA SER A 213 4.91 11.69 1.83
C SER A 213 4.76 13.20 1.80
N THR A 214 4.54 13.79 2.96
CA THR A 214 4.19 15.20 3.00
C THR A 214 5.28 16.12 3.46
N TYR A 215 6.18 15.65 4.30
CA TYR A 215 7.17 16.54 4.90
C TYR A 215 8.47 15.81 5.21
N THR A 216 9.54 16.43 4.78
CA THR A 216 10.91 16.12 5.19
C THR A 216 11.34 16.93 6.43
N ILE A 217 10.48 17.80 6.96
CA ILE A 217 10.80 18.59 8.15
C ILE A 217 10.67 17.69 9.37
N THR A 218 11.78 17.41 9.99
CA THR A 218 11.79 16.77 11.31
C THR A 218 11.66 17.85 12.37
N ILE A 219 10.53 17.86 13.04
CA ILE A 219 10.34 18.70 14.24
C ILE A 219 10.85 17.91 15.44
N GLU A 220 11.71 18.53 16.23
CA GLU A 220 12.16 17.94 17.48
C GLU A 220 10.96 17.64 18.38
N ARG A 221 10.87 16.43 18.87
CA ARG A 221 9.77 15.98 19.71
C ARG A 221 10.06 16.36 21.15
N LEU A 222 9.01 16.67 21.91
CA LEU A 222 9.12 16.77 23.35
C LEU A 222 9.68 15.45 23.92
N PRO A 223 10.57 15.50 24.90
CA PRO A 223 11.08 14.31 25.56
C PRO A 223 9.92 13.45 26.09
N VAL A 224 9.93 12.19 25.74
CA VAL A 224 8.92 11.22 26.20
C VAL A 224 9.59 10.32 27.24
N LEU A 225 9.00 10.25 28.42
CA LEU A 225 9.46 9.32 29.44
C LEU A 225 9.27 7.88 28.98
N GLU A 226 10.15 7.00 29.42
CA GLU A 226 10.01 5.57 29.15
C GLU A 226 8.74 5.04 29.83
N ASN A 227 7.88 4.37 29.06
CA ASN A 227 6.72 3.71 29.63
C ASN A 227 7.15 2.44 30.37
N PRO A 228 6.98 2.36 31.70
CA PRO A 228 7.34 1.18 32.48
C PRO A 228 6.44 -0.02 32.19
N VAL A 229 5.24 0.21 31.64
CA VAL A 229 4.29 -0.85 31.30
C VAL A 229 4.60 -1.39 29.91
N LYS A 230 5.14 -2.61 29.87
CA LYS A 230 5.48 -3.28 28.59
C LYS A 230 4.37 -4.22 28.09
N THR A 231 3.36 -4.47 28.92
CA THR A 231 2.22 -5.32 28.53
C THR A 231 1.30 -4.56 27.59
N ALA A 232 0.96 -5.17 26.47
CA ALA A 232 0.06 -4.59 25.48
C ALA A 232 -0.88 -5.66 24.90
N ILE A 233 -2.04 -5.23 24.43
CA ILE A 233 -3.02 -6.04 23.69
C ILE A 233 -3.32 -5.39 22.35
N SER A 234 -3.96 -6.13 21.45
CA SER A 234 -4.50 -5.56 20.22
C SER A 234 -5.61 -4.55 20.53
N CYS A 235 -5.70 -3.48 19.74
CA CYS A 235 -6.83 -2.55 19.79
C CYS A 235 -8.18 -3.20 19.44
N PHE A 236 -8.19 -4.40 18.91
CA PHE A 236 -9.42 -5.15 18.59
C PHE A 236 -9.85 -6.14 19.71
N THR A 237 -9.07 -6.27 20.77
CA THR A 237 -9.35 -7.23 21.85
C THR A 237 -9.55 -6.57 23.22
N TRP A 238 -9.71 -5.25 23.28
CA TRP A 238 -9.89 -4.56 24.54
C TRP A 238 -11.23 -4.92 25.24
N THR A 239 -12.28 -5.20 24.48
CA THR A 239 -13.57 -5.68 25.02
C THR A 239 -13.42 -7.05 25.68
N ASP A 240 -12.65 -7.94 25.07
CA ASP A 240 -12.34 -9.24 25.64
C ASP A 240 -11.47 -9.09 26.90
N ALA A 241 -10.55 -8.13 26.91
CA ALA A 241 -9.72 -7.86 28.09
C ALA A 241 -10.51 -7.27 29.27
N ILE A 242 -11.65 -6.62 29.04
CA ILE A 242 -12.59 -6.24 30.09
C ILE A 242 -13.30 -7.48 30.63
N ALA A 243 -13.85 -8.31 29.74
CA ALA A 243 -14.71 -9.42 30.11
C ALA A 243 -13.93 -10.61 30.73
N ARG A 244 -12.77 -10.95 30.15
CA ARG A 244 -12.01 -12.16 30.48
C ARG A 244 -10.49 -11.94 30.54
N GLY A 245 -10.04 -10.74 30.87
CA GLY A 245 -8.62 -10.37 30.87
C GLY A 245 -7.67 -11.44 31.39
N PRO A 246 -7.86 -11.98 32.62
CA PRO A 246 -6.98 -13.02 33.17
C PRO A 246 -6.95 -14.34 32.39
N GLU A 247 -7.84 -14.57 31.47
CA GLU A 247 -7.86 -15.74 30.59
C GLU A 247 -7.10 -15.51 29.28
N MET A 248 -6.76 -14.27 28.96
CA MET A 248 -6.10 -13.90 27.72
C MET A 248 -4.59 -14.21 27.77
N THR A 249 -4.10 -14.87 26.72
CA THR A 249 -2.71 -15.32 26.62
C THR A 249 -2.01 -14.78 25.40
N ALA A 250 -0.67 -14.83 25.38
CA ALA A 250 0.13 -14.43 24.26
C ALA A 250 -0.17 -15.28 23.01
N SER A 251 -0.25 -16.60 23.18
CA SER A 251 -0.45 -17.55 22.07
C SER A 251 -1.85 -17.50 21.46
N ARG A 252 -2.89 -17.29 22.26
CA ARG A 252 -4.27 -17.33 21.78
C ARG A 252 -4.81 -15.95 21.42
N ASP A 253 -4.48 -14.93 22.21
CA ASP A 253 -5.13 -13.62 22.13
C ASP A 253 -4.16 -12.50 21.73
N GLY A 254 -2.88 -12.85 21.50
CA GLY A 254 -1.85 -11.89 21.08
C GLY A 254 -1.44 -10.90 22.16
N VAL A 255 -1.49 -11.29 23.46
CA VAL A 255 -0.91 -10.50 24.54
C VAL A 255 0.59 -10.37 24.32
N ARG A 256 1.11 -9.16 24.46
CA ARG A 256 2.53 -8.85 24.29
C ARG A 256 3.15 -8.39 25.61
N GLY A 257 4.43 -8.69 25.78
CA GLY A 257 5.19 -8.31 26.99
C GLY A 257 4.95 -9.22 28.19
N LYS A 258 3.97 -10.13 28.15
CA LYS A 258 3.71 -11.19 29.13
C LYS A 258 3.04 -12.38 28.47
N GLU A 259 3.16 -13.56 29.10
CA GLU A 259 2.44 -14.77 28.65
C GLU A 259 0.93 -14.66 28.84
N LYS A 260 0.49 -13.94 29.87
CA LYS A 260 -0.92 -13.84 30.27
C LYS A 260 -1.19 -12.48 30.93
N LEU A 261 -2.40 -11.95 30.79
CA LEU A 261 -2.82 -10.77 31.55
C LEU A 261 -3.08 -11.16 33.01
N ASP A 262 -2.64 -10.30 33.94
CA ASP A 262 -2.82 -10.54 35.37
C ASP A 262 -4.22 -10.17 35.84
N VAL A 263 -4.78 -9.11 35.22
CA VAL A 263 -6.05 -8.50 35.63
C VAL A 263 -6.88 -8.13 34.39
N PRO A 264 -8.21 -8.02 34.52
CA PRO A 264 -9.04 -7.43 33.48
C PRO A 264 -8.81 -5.91 33.40
N ILE A 265 -9.16 -5.30 32.28
CA ILE A 265 -9.20 -3.84 32.18
C ILE A 265 -10.32 -3.31 33.06
N LYS A 266 -9.99 -2.40 33.97
CA LYS A 266 -10.96 -1.76 34.88
C LYS A 266 -11.17 -0.28 34.60
N PHE A 267 -10.29 0.34 33.82
CA PHE A 267 -10.36 1.74 33.45
C PHE A 267 -9.79 1.95 32.07
N ILE A 268 -10.47 2.75 31.25
CA ILE A 268 -10.03 3.13 29.90
C ILE A 268 -10.10 4.65 29.80
N TRP A 269 -8.99 5.25 29.36
CA TRP A 269 -8.95 6.64 28.97
C TRP A 269 -9.01 6.74 27.45
N ASN A 270 -10.10 7.28 26.94
CA ASN A 270 -10.24 7.54 25.50
C ASN A 270 -9.91 9.01 25.20
N TYR A 271 -8.87 9.20 24.40
CA TYR A 271 -8.44 10.52 23.95
C TYR A 271 -8.47 10.61 22.43
N ALA A 272 -9.17 11.62 21.90
CA ALA A 272 -9.23 11.94 20.47
C ALA A 272 -9.57 10.75 19.55
N GLY A 273 -10.33 9.74 20.04
CA GLY A 273 -10.68 8.56 19.28
C GLY A 273 -12.17 8.20 19.41
N ASN A 274 -12.70 7.59 18.37
CA ASN A 274 -14.00 6.94 18.39
C ASN A 274 -13.79 5.43 18.46
N THR A 275 -13.56 4.93 19.66
CA THR A 275 -13.17 3.53 19.90
C THR A 275 -14.32 2.56 19.72
N ILE A 276 -15.56 2.99 19.92
CA ILE A 276 -16.74 2.13 19.87
C ILE A 276 -17.24 1.97 18.44
N THR A 277 -17.58 3.08 17.78
CA THR A 277 -18.30 3.03 16.50
C THR A 277 -17.40 3.11 15.26
N ASN A 278 -16.11 3.37 15.42
CA ASN A 278 -15.20 3.50 14.28
C ASN A 278 -13.97 2.58 14.35
N GLN A 279 -13.37 2.42 15.52
CA GLN A 279 -12.09 1.70 15.62
C GLN A 279 -12.26 0.20 15.94
N HIS A 280 -13.39 -0.21 16.47
CA HIS A 280 -13.70 -1.62 16.72
C HIS A 280 -14.52 -2.22 15.58
N SER A 281 -14.19 -3.45 15.19
CA SER A 281 -14.81 -4.12 14.03
C SER A 281 -16.22 -4.65 14.31
N ASP A 282 -16.58 -4.86 15.58
CA ASP A 282 -17.90 -5.35 16.00
C ASP A 282 -18.55 -4.36 16.97
N ILE A 283 -19.25 -3.40 16.39
CA ILE A 283 -19.95 -2.33 17.13
C ILE A 283 -21.00 -2.89 18.07
N ASN A 284 -21.70 -3.96 17.66
CA ASN A 284 -22.81 -4.52 18.46
C ASN A 284 -22.30 -5.26 19.69
N LYS A 285 -21.09 -5.81 19.61
CA LYS A 285 -20.43 -6.45 20.74
C LYS A 285 -19.83 -5.41 21.70
N THR A 286 -19.35 -4.30 21.17
CA THR A 286 -18.64 -3.24 21.92
C THR A 286 -19.61 -2.42 22.75
#